data_a23667cca0360ea010dca7d09ce7528d
#
_entry.id   a23667cca0360ea010dca7d09ce7528d
#
_cell.length_a   1.000
_cell.length_b   1.000
_cell.length_c   1.000
_cell.angle_alpha   90.00
_cell.angle_beta   90.00
_cell.angle_gamma   90.00
#
_symmetry.space_group_name_H-M   'P 1'
#
loop_
_entity.id
_entity.type
_entity.pdbx_description
1 polymer ?
#
loop_
_entity_poly.entity_id
_entity_poly.type
_entity_poly.pdbx_seq_one_letter_code
_entity_poly.pdbx_strand_id
1 'polypeptide(L)'
;MPRPGRNFEKSKDFKGSMKRLLKSLNNYRYLLIISLIFAFISAILSLISPNKLSLLTDEITLGIKPNVSEEKINSILSSDTISIEDKIKLKELMDQDSNYMDKISLLPESIYNEIKPEINMANIKKISLLLLILYVTSSLLGYLESFILTTISNNFAKNLRSKISLKINSLPLKYFDKNETGDVLSR
;
A
#
# COMPACT_ATOMS: atom_id res chain seq x y z
N MET A 1 6.94 -51.17 1.40
CA MET A 1 6.59 -51.17 -0.03
C MET A 1 6.68 -49.73 -0.52
N PRO A 2 7.51 -49.44 -1.52
CA PRO A 2 7.58 -48.07 -2.10
C PRO A 2 6.30 -47.80 -2.89
N ARG A 3 5.67 -46.64 -2.64
CA ARG A 3 4.51 -46.19 -3.41
C ARG A 3 4.95 -45.93 -4.86
N PRO A 4 4.26 -46.48 -5.88
CA PRO A 4 4.59 -46.20 -7.26
C PRO A 4 4.47 -44.68 -7.49
N GLY A 5 5.50 -44.10 -8.11
CA GLY A 5 5.57 -42.70 -8.43
C GLY A 5 4.38 -42.27 -9.27
N ARG A 6 3.62 -41.27 -8.82
CA ARG A 6 2.56 -40.64 -9.61
C ARG A 6 3.18 -40.05 -10.87
N ASN A 7 3.03 -40.72 -11.99
CA ASN A 7 3.31 -40.13 -13.28
C ASN A 7 2.26 -39.04 -13.55
N PHE A 8 2.65 -37.79 -13.37
CA PHE A 8 1.85 -36.64 -13.79
C PHE A 8 1.79 -36.66 -15.32
N GLU A 9 0.75 -37.26 -15.88
CA GLU A 9 0.47 -37.12 -17.31
C GLU A 9 0.24 -35.65 -17.62
N LYS A 10 1.13 -35.06 -18.41
CA LYS A 10 0.94 -33.70 -18.93
C LYS A 10 -0.38 -33.65 -19.70
N SER A 11 -1.22 -32.69 -19.38
CA SER A 11 -2.46 -32.42 -20.11
C SER A 11 -2.19 -32.38 -21.62
N LYS A 12 -2.75 -33.30 -22.36
CA LYS A 12 -2.55 -33.44 -23.83
C LYS A 12 -3.03 -32.21 -24.61
N ASP A 13 -3.94 -31.41 -24.06
CA ASP A 13 -4.48 -30.20 -24.69
C ASP A 13 -4.66 -29.09 -23.66
N PHE A 14 -3.52 -28.47 -23.26
CA PHE A 14 -3.53 -27.33 -22.32
C PHE A 14 -4.27 -26.11 -22.89
N LYS A 15 -4.05 -25.79 -24.19
CA LYS A 15 -4.69 -24.64 -24.84
C LYS A 15 -6.20 -24.77 -24.93
N GLY A 16 -6.69 -25.97 -25.32
CA GLY A 16 -8.13 -26.24 -25.39
C GLY A 16 -8.79 -26.21 -24.00
N SER A 17 -8.13 -26.77 -22.99
CA SER A 17 -8.61 -26.76 -21.61
C SER A 17 -8.67 -25.34 -21.04
N MET A 18 -7.63 -24.54 -21.26
CA MET A 18 -7.60 -23.13 -20.85
C MET A 18 -8.70 -22.32 -21.55
N LYS A 19 -8.91 -22.51 -22.85
CA LYS A 19 -9.98 -21.82 -23.59
C LYS A 19 -11.37 -22.20 -23.06
N ARG A 20 -11.61 -23.45 -22.67
CA ARG A 20 -12.88 -23.90 -22.06
C ARG A 20 -13.09 -23.28 -20.68
N LEU A 21 -12.03 -23.19 -19.86
CA LEU A 21 -12.07 -22.51 -18.55
C LEU A 21 -12.40 -21.04 -18.71
N LEU A 22 -11.71 -20.32 -19.60
CA LEU A 22 -11.99 -18.91 -19.88
C LEU A 22 -13.41 -18.69 -20.41
N LYS A 23 -13.91 -19.59 -21.28
CA LYS A 23 -15.29 -19.55 -21.76
C LYS A 23 -16.29 -19.73 -20.60
N SER A 24 -15.98 -20.56 -19.63
CA SER A 24 -16.84 -20.78 -18.45
C SER A 24 -16.84 -19.57 -17.50
N LEU A 25 -15.77 -18.78 -17.47
CA LEU A 25 -15.68 -17.52 -16.72
C LEU A 25 -16.46 -16.37 -17.38
N ASN A 26 -16.84 -16.52 -18.64
CA ASN A 26 -17.56 -15.48 -19.39
C ASN A 26 -18.89 -15.05 -18.72
N ASN A 27 -19.51 -15.93 -17.93
CA ASN A 27 -20.71 -15.62 -17.16
C ASN A 27 -20.46 -14.59 -16.04
N TYR A 28 -19.20 -14.43 -15.62
CA TYR A 28 -18.79 -13.52 -14.55
C TYR A 28 -18.04 -12.29 -15.08
N ARG A 29 -18.03 -12.07 -16.42
CA ARG A 29 -17.22 -11.02 -17.06
C ARG A 29 -17.43 -9.62 -16.49
N TYR A 30 -18.68 -9.26 -16.19
CA TYR A 30 -18.99 -7.94 -15.60
C TYR A 30 -18.41 -7.79 -14.20
N LEU A 31 -18.54 -8.81 -13.35
CA LEU A 31 -17.96 -8.81 -12.01
C LEU A 31 -16.44 -8.79 -12.05
N LEU A 32 -15.83 -9.48 -13.02
CA LEU A 32 -14.38 -9.44 -13.24
C LEU A 32 -13.91 -8.04 -13.68
N ILE A 33 -14.65 -7.36 -14.55
CA ILE A 33 -14.33 -6.00 -14.97
C ILE A 33 -14.43 -5.04 -13.79
N ILE A 34 -15.49 -5.14 -12.98
CA ILE A 34 -15.68 -4.30 -11.79
C ILE A 34 -14.55 -4.53 -10.78
N SER A 35 -14.17 -5.79 -10.50
CA SER A 35 -13.07 -6.09 -9.60
C SER A 35 -11.74 -5.53 -10.11
N LEU A 36 -11.49 -5.61 -11.43
CA LEU A 36 -10.30 -5.06 -12.05
C LEU A 36 -10.25 -3.52 -11.93
N ILE A 37 -11.39 -2.85 -12.08
CA ILE A 37 -11.49 -1.40 -11.87
C ILE A 37 -11.18 -1.04 -10.41
N PHE A 38 -11.73 -1.77 -9.45
CA PHE A 38 -11.46 -1.55 -8.02
C PHE A 38 -9.98 -1.79 -7.69
N ALA A 39 -9.38 -2.87 -8.21
CA ALA A 39 -7.96 -3.15 -8.07
C ALA A 39 -7.11 -2.00 -8.62
N PHE A 40 -7.43 -1.51 -9.80
CA PHE A 40 -6.69 -0.42 -10.44
C PHE A 40 -6.78 0.89 -9.64
N ILE A 41 -7.97 1.26 -9.18
CA ILE A 41 -8.17 2.47 -8.37
C ILE A 41 -7.45 2.31 -7.01
N SER A 42 -7.59 1.16 -6.35
CA SER A 42 -6.90 0.87 -5.08
C SER A 42 -5.37 0.95 -5.23
N ALA A 43 -4.82 0.42 -6.32
CA ALA A 43 -3.39 0.49 -6.61
C ALA A 43 -2.90 1.93 -6.79
N ILE A 44 -3.64 2.78 -7.53
CA ILE A 44 -3.30 4.20 -7.70
C ILE A 44 -3.30 4.92 -6.35
N LEU A 45 -4.34 4.72 -5.54
CA LEU A 45 -4.43 5.34 -4.21
C LEU A 45 -3.28 4.90 -3.30
N SER A 46 -2.90 3.62 -3.36
CA SER A 46 -1.77 3.06 -2.61
C SER A 46 -0.43 3.67 -3.04
N LEU A 47 -0.24 4.00 -4.32
CA LEU A 47 0.97 4.65 -4.83
C LEU A 47 1.07 6.14 -4.44
N ILE A 48 -0.06 6.82 -4.27
CA ILE A 48 -0.10 8.23 -3.85
C ILE A 48 0.20 8.38 -2.35
N SER A 49 -0.18 7.40 -1.55
CA SER A 49 -0.08 7.44 -0.08
C SER A 49 1.35 7.69 0.43
N PRO A 50 2.42 7.03 -0.07
CA PRO A 50 3.80 7.27 0.38
C PRO A 50 4.27 8.70 0.16
N ASN A 51 3.90 9.32 -0.97
CA ASN A 51 4.26 10.71 -1.26
C ASN A 51 3.62 11.68 -0.27
N LYS A 52 2.38 11.42 0.14
CA LYS A 52 1.70 12.25 1.16
C LYS A 52 2.24 12.00 2.57
N LEU A 53 2.68 10.78 2.85
CA LEU A 53 3.35 10.44 4.11
C LEU A 53 4.71 11.16 4.21
N SER A 54 5.47 11.23 3.11
CA SER A 54 6.73 11.99 3.06
C SER A 54 6.48 13.47 3.39
N LEU A 55 5.46 14.09 2.78
CA LEU A 55 5.11 15.49 3.08
C LEU A 55 4.73 15.69 4.55
N LEU A 56 4.05 14.73 5.18
CA LEU A 56 3.74 14.78 6.60
C LEU A 56 5.01 14.71 7.45
N THR A 57 5.92 13.82 7.10
CA THR A 57 7.20 13.64 7.79
C THR A 57 8.07 14.91 7.65
N ASP A 58 8.09 15.50 6.46
CA ASP A 58 8.84 16.75 6.20
C ASP A 58 8.29 17.90 7.03
N GLU A 59 6.96 18.07 7.08
CA GLU A 59 6.31 19.11 7.90
C GLU A 59 6.61 18.96 9.40
N ILE A 60 6.57 17.71 9.90
CA ILE A 60 6.94 17.42 11.30
C ILE A 60 8.43 17.70 11.53
N THR A 61 9.29 17.27 10.61
CA THR A 61 10.74 17.44 10.74
C THR A 61 11.13 18.90 10.73
N LEU A 62 10.52 19.70 9.84
CA LEU A 62 10.72 21.15 9.80
C LEU A 62 10.20 21.83 11.06
N GLY A 63 9.06 21.35 11.59
CA GLY A 63 8.49 21.91 12.83
C GLY A 63 9.26 21.55 14.09
N ILE A 64 10.07 20.49 14.09
CA ILE A 64 10.91 20.09 15.25
C ILE A 64 12.27 20.76 15.20
N LYS A 65 12.80 21.04 14.01
CA LYS A 65 14.10 21.69 13.86
C LYS A 65 13.98 23.20 14.06
N PRO A 66 14.92 23.83 14.77
CA PRO A 66 15.01 25.28 14.83
C PRO A 66 15.12 25.89 13.43
N ASN A 67 14.38 26.95 13.18
CA ASN A 67 14.42 27.62 11.87
C ASN A 67 15.67 28.52 11.76
N VAL A 68 16.75 27.96 11.29
CA VAL A 68 18.06 28.60 11.14
C VAL A 68 18.33 28.91 9.64
N SER A 69 17.29 29.27 8.89
CA SER A 69 17.48 29.73 7.50
C SER A 69 18.26 31.04 7.45
N GLU A 70 19.08 31.21 6.40
CA GLU A 70 19.86 32.44 6.21
C GLU A 70 18.99 33.70 6.22
N GLU A 71 17.78 33.64 5.67
CA GLU A 71 16.81 34.73 5.68
C GLU A 71 16.38 35.07 7.11
N LYS A 72 16.12 34.10 7.96
CA LYS A 72 15.71 34.29 9.34
C LYS A 72 16.86 34.86 10.17
N ILE A 73 18.07 34.34 9.98
CA ILE A 73 19.29 34.86 10.65
C ILE A 73 19.53 36.30 10.27
N ASN A 74 19.45 36.63 8.97
CA ASN A 74 19.61 38.00 8.52
C ASN A 74 18.52 38.94 9.07
N SER A 75 17.28 38.48 9.21
CA SER A 75 16.20 39.24 9.84
C SER A 75 16.46 39.51 11.33
N ILE A 76 17.01 38.52 12.03
CA ILE A 76 17.41 38.67 13.45
C ILE A 76 18.56 39.67 13.60
N LEU A 77 19.56 39.56 12.73
CA LEU A 77 20.71 40.49 12.74
C LEU A 77 20.31 41.93 12.39
N SER A 78 19.30 42.11 11.54
CA SER A 78 18.80 43.45 11.16
C SER A 78 17.72 44.00 12.08
N SER A 79 17.17 43.22 13.02
CA SER A 79 16.13 43.67 13.95
C SER A 79 16.71 44.57 15.04
N ASP A 80 16.01 45.66 15.35
CA ASP A 80 16.39 46.58 16.42
C ASP A 80 15.96 46.09 17.82
N THR A 81 15.18 45.03 17.89
CA THR A 81 14.64 44.46 19.14
C THR A 81 15.63 43.59 19.89
N ILE A 82 16.70 43.13 19.24
CA ILE A 82 17.68 42.18 19.81
C ILE A 82 18.96 42.94 20.15
N SER A 83 19.50 42.67 21.36
CA SER A 83 20.73 43.32 21.86
C SER A 83 21.93 43.04 20.92
N ILE A 84 22.82 44.01 20.82
CA ILE A 84 24.06 43.89 20.03
C ILE A 84 24.92 42.70 20.55
N GLU A 85 24.94 42.49 21.87
CA GLU A 85 25.68 41.39 22.50
C GLU A 85 25.14 40.03 22.08
N ASP A 86 23.81 39.89 21.98
CA ASP A 86 23.15 38.67 21.57
C ASP A 86 23.42 38.37 20.09
N LYS A 87 23.43 39.38 19.23
CA LYS A 87 23.80 39.27 17.81
C LYS A 87 25.23 38.78 17.61
N ILE A 88 26.17 39.27 18.43
CA ILE A 88 27.58 38.86 18.41
C ILE A 88 27.68 37.37 18.81
N LYS A 89 27.00 36.95 19.88
CA LYS A 89 26.99 35.52 20.29
C LYS A 89 26.43 34.60 19.24
N LEU A 90 25.36 35.04 18.57
CA LEU A 90 24.79 34.26 17.47
C LEU A 90 25.81 34.05 16.31
N LYS A 91 26.52 35.12 15.97
CA LYS A 91 27.52 35.11 14.91
C LYS A 91 28.74 34.26 15.27
N GLU A 92 29.20 34.34 16.51
CA GLU A 92 30.30 33.52 17.04
C GLU A 92 29.96 32.03 17.05
N LEU A 93 28.72 31.64 17.43
CA LEU A 93 28.27 30.28 17.41
C LEU A 93 28.16 29.71 15.99
N MET A 94 27.82 30.55 15.03
CA MET A 94 27.76 30.16 13.61
C MET A 94 29.13 29.98 12.97
N ASP A 95 30.12 30.78 13.35
CA ASP A 95 31.47 30.72 12.79
C ASP A 95 32.31 29.57 13.37
N GLN A 96 32.00 29.10 14.58
CA GLN A 96 32.83 28.14 15.32
C GLN A 96 32.50 26.67 15.04
N ASP A 97 31.32 26.31 14.52
CA ASP A 97 30.96 24.88 14.44
C ASP A 97 29.87 24.60 13.41
N SER A 98 30.11 23.59 12.59
CA SER A 98 29.10 23.01 11.70
C SER A 98 27.92 22.34 12.45
N ASN A 99 28.04 22.16 13.78
CA ASN A 99 27.03 21.52 14.64
C ASN A 99 26.42 22.48 15.65
N TYR A 100 26.09 23.72 15.22
CA TYR A 100 25.47 24.75 16.08
C TYR A 100 24.07 24.35 16.56
N MET A 101 23.44 23.32 15.97
CA MET A 101 22.11 22.83 16.36
C MET A 101 22.04 22.40 17.84
N ASP A 102 23.09 21.73 18.35
CA ASP A 102 23.13 21.27 19.75
C ASP A 102 23.36 22.41 20.73
N LYS A 103 23.87 23.57 20.26
CA LYS A 103 24.18 24.76 21.08
C LYS A 103 23.09 25.82 21.06
N ILE A 104 22.01 25.62 20.32
CA ILE A 104 20.88 26.57 20.24
C ILE A 104 20.25 26.79 21.61
N SER A 105 20.26 25.79 22.50
CA SER A 105 19.79 25.92 23.88
C SER A 105 20.63 26.86 24.75
N LEU A 106 21.84 27.20 24.29
CA LEU A 106 22.75 28.13 24.98
C LEU A 106 22.55 29.61 24.53
N LEU A 107 21.71 29.81 23.51
CA LEU A 107 21.41 31.15 23.02
C LEU A 107 20.55 31.93 24.02
N PRO A 108 20.71 33.27 24.05
CA PRO A 108 19.84 34.15 24.84
C PRO A 108 18.36 33.94 24.48
N GLU A 109 17.49 34.06 25.45
CA GLU A 109 16.05 33.82 25.32
C GLU A 109 15.39 34.67 24.22
N SER A 110 15.92 35.87 23.98
CA SER A 110 15.53 36.78 22.92
C SER A 110 15.70 36.16 21.52
N ILE A 111 16.82 35.52 21.26
CA ILE A 111 17.13 34.85 19.99
C ILE A 111 16.45 33.50 19.91
N TYR A 112 16.45 32.72 21.00
CA TYR A 112 15.81 31.43 21.06
C TYR A 112 14.32 31.51 20.70
N ASN A 113 13.61 32.52 21.20
CA ASN A 113 12.18 32.71 20.90
C ASN A 113 11.89 32.99 19.42
N GLU A 114 12.84 33.59 18.70
CA GLU A 114 12.71 33.82 17.24
C GLU A 114 13.01 32.59 16.39
N ILE A 115 13.87 31.69 16.88
CA ILE A 115 14.36 30.51 16.15
C ILE A 115 13.64 29.23 16.61
N LYS A 116 12.91 29.29 17.73
CA LYS A 116 12.26 28.10 18.31
C LYS A 116 11.44 27.32 17.29
N PRO A 117 11.42 26.00 17.40
CA PRO A 117 10.63 25.18 16.54
C PRO A 117 9.14 25.55 16.61
N GLU A 118 8.52 25.80 15.48
CA GLU A 118 7.07 26.02 15.40
C GLU A 118 6.43 24.93 14.56
N ILE A 119 5.66 24.07 15.22
CA ILE A 119 4.92 23.00 14.56
C ILE A 119 3.61 23.56 14.03
N ASN A 120 3.44 23.53 12.71
CA ASN A 120 2.18 23.89 12.08
C ASN A 120 1.12 22.78 12.23
N MET A 121 0.49 22.73 13.40
CA MET A 121 -0.53 21.72 13.70
C MET A 121 -1.71 21.74 12.74
N ALA A 122 -2.02 22.86 12.10
CA ALA A 122 -3.11 22.97 11.14
C ALA A 122 -2.78 22.21 9.85
N ASN A 123 -1.57 22.35 9.33
CA ASN A 123 -1.11 21.63 8.15
C ASN A 123 -0.97 20.14 8.44
N ILE A 124 -0.38 19.76 9.57
CA ILE A 124 -0.26 18.38 10.01
C ILE A 124 -1.63 17.71 10.08
N LYS A 125 -2.62 18.31 10.70
CA LYS A 125 -3.99 17.81 10.77
C LYS A 125 -4.61 17.63 9.39
N LYS A 126 -4.43 18.58 8.47
CA LYS A 126 -4.96 18.48 7.10
C LYS A 126 -4.33 17.30 6.34
N ILE A 127 -3.01 17.15 6.38
CA ILE A 127 -2.30 16.08 5.67
C ILE A 127 -2.64 14.73 6.30
N SER A 128 -2.70 14.63 7.62
CA SER A 128 -3.07 13.40 8.34
C SER A 128 -4.49 12.96 8.03
N LEU A 129 -5.45 13.89 8.00
CA LEU A 129 -6.83 13.58 7.63
C LEU A 129 -6.94 13.09 6.18
N LEU A 130 -6.21 13.74 5.27
CA LEU A 130 -6.17 13.33 3.86
C LEU A 130 -5.58 11.93 3.72
N LEU A 131 -4.49 11.63 4.41
CA LEU A 131 -3.88 10.30 4.45
C LEU A 131 -4.86 9.25 4.98
N LEU A 132 -5.55 9.54 6.07
CA LEU A 132 -6.55 8.65 6.65
C LEU A 132 -7.65 8.32 5.63
N ILE A 133 -8.18 9.32 4.94
CA ILE A 133 -9.19 9.12 3.90
C ILE A 133 -8.64 8.26 2.75
N LEU A 134 -7.41 8.53 2.28
CA LEU A 134 -6.77 7.76 1.22
C LEU A 134 -6.61 6.29 1.61
N TYR A 135 -6.09 6.00 2.82
CA TYR A 135 -5.89 4.64 3.29
C TYR A 135 -7.20 3.89 3.50
N VAL A 136 -8.20 4.53 4.11
CA VAL A 136 -9.52 3.91 4.33
C VAL A 136 -10.18 3.60 2.99
N THR A 137 -10.16 4.54 2.04
CA THR A 137 -10.73 4.33 0.71
C THR A 137 -10.02 3.23 -0.06
N SER A 138 -8.69 3.23 -0.07
CA SER A 138 -7.88 2.19 -0.72
C SER A 138 -8.15 0.80 -0.12
N SER A 139 -8.19 0.70 1.20
CA SER A 139 -8.48 -0.55 1.91
C SER A 139 -9.89 -1.06 1.63
N LEU A 140 -10.88 -0.17 1.60
CA LEU A 140 -12.27 -0.54 1.28
C LEU A 140 -12.40 -1.08 -0.14
N LEU A 141 -11.78 -0.40 -1.11
CA LEU A 141 -11.78 -0.86 -2.51
C LEU A 141 -11.08 -2.21 -2.67
N GLY A 142 -9.92 -2.43 -2.00
CA GLY A 142 -9.24 -3.71 -2.00
C GLY A 142 -10.05 -4.82 -1.34
N TYR A 143 -10.78 -4.52 -0.28
CA TYR A 143 -11.72 -5.47 0.33
C TYR A 143 -12.85 -5.85 -0.63
N LEU A 144 -13.49 -4.88 -1.28
CA LEU A 144 -14.56 -5.13 -2.26
C LEU A 144 -14.06 -5.97 -3.45
N GLU A 145 -12.88 -5.66 -3.97
CA GLU A 145 -12.22 -6.44 -5.01
C GLU A 145 -12.06 -7.90 -4.59
N SER A 146 -11.42 -8.15 -3.44
CA SER A 146 -11.18 -9.48 -2.91
C SER A 146 -12.48 -10.24 -2.65
N PHE A 147 -13.51 -9.58 -2.16
CA PHE A 147 -14.83 -10.17 -1.93
C PHE A 147 -15.47 -10.63 -3.24
N ILE A 148 -15.42 -9.79 -4.29
CA ILE A 148 -15.93 -10.13 -5.62
C ILE A 148 -15.18 -11.34 -6.20
N LEU A 149 -13.84 -11.30 -6.18
CA LEU A 149 -13.00 -12.39 -6.71
C LEU A 149 -13.23 -13.71 -5.96
N THR A 150 -13.35 -13.67 -4.64
CA THR A 150 -13.66 -14.85 -3.83
C THR A 150 -15.02 -15.42 -4.18
N THR A 151 -16.03 -14.57 -4.35
CA THR A 151 -17.38 -14.96 -4.74
C THR A 151 -17.39 -15.62 -6.12
N ILE A 152 -16.70 -15.04 -7.10
CA ILE A 152 -16.54 -15.61 -8.44
C ILE A 152 -15.85 -16.97 -8.35
N SER A 153 -14.74 -17.07 -7.62
CA SER A 153 -13.97 -18.30 -7.48
C SER A 153 -14.80 -19.43 -6.87
N ASN A 154 -15.51 -19.16 -5.79
CA ASN A 154 -16.37 -20.13 -5.12
C ASN A 154 -17.52 -20.61 -6.02
N ASN A 155 -18.20 -19.69 -6.69
CA ASN A 155 -19.29 -20.02 -7.61
C ASN A 155 -18.78 -20.80 -8.83
N PHE A 156 -17.63 -20.44 -9.36
CA PHE A 156 -16.97 -21.14 -10.45
C PHE A 156 -16.60 -22.56 -10.04
N ALA A 157 -15.95 -22.73 -8.88
CA ALA A 157 -15.59 -24.04 -8.35
C ALA A 157 -16.82 -24.93 -8.11
N LYS A 158 -17.91 -24.37 -7.54
CA LYS A 158 -19.18 -25.07 -7.36
C LYS A 158 -19.74 -25.54 -8.69
N ASN A 159 -19.81 -24.66 -9.69
CA ASN A 159 -20.32 -25.00 -11.02
C ASN A 159 -19.47 -26.05 -11.73
N LEU A 160 -18.14 -25.97 -11.56
CA LEU A 160 -17.22 -26.96 -12.14
C LEU A 160 -17.43 -28.33 -11.49
N ARG A 161 -17.50 -28.41 -10.16
CA ARG A 161 -17.79 -29.66 -9.43
C ARG A 161 -19.13 -30.27 -9.85
N SER A 162 -20.17 -29.46 -9.97
CA SER A 162 -21.49 -29.91 -10.43
C SER A 162 -21.44 -30.50 -11.85
N LYS A 163 -20.77 -29.82 -12.78
CA LYS A 163 -20.59 -30.31 -14.15
C LYS A 163 -19.81 -31.62 -14.22
N ILE A 164 -18.76 -31.76 -13.41
CA ILE A 164 -17.97 -33.00 -13.32
C ILE A 164 -18.83 -34.11 -12.75
N SER A 165 -19.55 -33.89 -11.64
CA SER A 165 -20.44 -34.90 -11.04
C SER A 165 -21.52 -35.37 -12.03
N LEU A 166 -22.19 -34.44 -12.71
CA LEU A 166 -23.19 -34.79 -13.73
C LEU A 166 -22.57 -35.61 -14.87
N LYS A 167 -21.34 -35.24 -15.29
CA LYS A 167 -20.64 -35.97 -16.35
C LYS A 167 -20.27 -37.38 -15.90
N ILE A 168 -19.79 -37.56 -14.68
CA ILE A 168 -19.47 -38.88 -14.11
C ILE A 168 -20.75 -39.72 -14.01
N ASN A 169 -21.85 -39.17 -13.51
CA ASN A 169 -23.13 -39.87 -13.40
C ASN A 169 -23.73 -40.29 -14.77
N SER A 170 -23.35 -39.59 -15.84
CA SER A 170 -23.79 -39.94 -17.23
C SER A 170 -22.91 -40.96 -17.91
N LEU A 171 -21.85 -41.47 -17.29
CA LEU A 171 -20.99 -42.48 -17.84
C LEU A 171 -21.68 -43.88 -17.77
N PRO A 172 -21.57 -44.73 -18.83
CA PRO A 172 -22.12 -46.07 -18.78
C PRO A 172 -21.37 -46.93 -17.75
N LEU A 173 -22.10 -47.87 -17.11
CA LEU A 173 -21.55 -48.83 -16.12
C LEU A 173 -20.30 -49.55 -16.62
N LYS A 174 -20.25 -49.91 -17.89
CA LYS A 174 -19.10 -50.55 -18.55
C LYS A 174 -17.79 -49.72 -18.43
N TYR A 175 -17.88 -48.41 -18.20
CA TYR A 175 -16.70 -47.58 -17.96
C TYR A 175 -16.12 -47.82 -16.58
N PHE A 176 -16.99 -47.98 -15.56
CA PHE A 176 -16.59 -48.25 -14.17
C PHE A 176 -16.08 -49.66 -13.96
N ASP A 177 -16.52 -50.62 -14.78
CA ASP A 177 -16.00 -52.00 -14.77
C ASP A 177 -14.53 -52.07 -15.24
N LYS A 178 -14.10 -51.11 -16.09
CA LYS A 178 -12.73 -51.05 -16.62
C LYS A 178 -11.79 -50.11 -15.83
N ASN A 179 -12.33 -49.21 -15.06
CA ASN A 179 -11.55 -48.21 -14.32
C ASN A 179 -12.03 -48.19 -12.87
N GLU A 180 -11.12 -48.33 -11.93
CA GLU A 180 -11.47 -48.22 -10.51
C GLU A 180 -12.09 -46.85 -10.20
N THR A 181 -13.23 -46.86 -9.51
CA THR A 181 -13.98 -45.62 -9.18
C THR A 181 -13.11 -44.62 -8.40
N GLY A 182 -12.19 -45.14 -7.59
CA GLY A 182 -11.20 -44.30 -6.85
C GLY A 182 -10.24 -43.54 -7.76
N ASP A 183 -9.83 -44.16 -8.87
CA ASP A 183 -8.90 -43.55 -9.83
C ASP A 183 -9.59 -42.47 -10.67
N VAL A 184 -10.87 -42.65 -10.99
CA VAL A 184 -11.70 -41.68 -11.72
C VAL A 184 -12.01 -40.45 -10.87
N LEU A 185 -12.25 -40.61 -9.56
CA LEU A 185 -12.56 -39.53 -8.64
C LEU A 185 -11.31 -38.78 -8.13
N SER A 186 -10.14 -39.43 -8.20
CA SER A 186 -8.87 -38.83 -7.71
C SER A 186 -8.16 -37.95 -8.75
N ARG A 187 -8.57 -38.01 -9.99
CA ARG A 187 -8.05 -37.20 -11.12
C ARG A 187 -8.87 -35.94 -11.32
#